data_7cbde71eb0cdcc10c5230a70322a7570
#
_entry.id   7cbde71eb0cdcc10c5230a70322a7570
#
_cell.length_a   1.000
_cell.length_b   1.000
_cell.length_c   1.000
_cell.angle_alpha   90.00
_cell.angle_beta   90.00
_cell.angle_gamma   90.00
#
_symmetry.space_group_name_H-M   'P 1'
#
loop_
_entity.id
_entity.type
_entity.pdbx_description
1 polymer ?
#
loop_
_entity_poly.entity_id
_entity_poly.type
_entity_poly.pdbx_seq_one_letter_code
_entity_poly.pdbx_strand_id
1 'polypeptide(L)'
;MQGKGVRNIYRPNEQTAFTIGEIETFKESAARNGQNAHTEVALFTELCISKKQSAYTGFPAGAEVYYIQRIHYLEDIPLIINHNYFLKESVPGLTAEIASHSIYEYLEQELHMTIVNSKRVMTVEKVTEIDEKYLHLNVKDYNCVAVVSSQTYNSDGVMFEYTQSRHRPDHFRFYDNALRR
;
A
#
# COMPACT_ATOMS: atom_id res chain seq x y z
N MET A 1 -28.62 -30.17 22.10
CA MET A 1 -28.91 -29.09 21.14
C MET A 1 -27.73 -28.97 20.19
N GLN A 2 -27.88 -29.36 18.93
CA GLN A 2 -26.83 -29.18 17.92
C GLN A 2 -26.75 -27.70 17.56
N GLY A 3 -25.57 -27.11 17.69
CA GLY A 3 -25.30 -25.74 17.32
C GLY A 3 -25.52 -25.54 15.82
N LYS A 4 -26.33 -24.56 15.45
CA LYS A 4 -26.46 -24.12 14.05
C LYS A 4 -25.13 -23.51 13.63
N GLY A 5 -24.44 -24.13 12.68
CA GLY A 5 -23.21 -23.60 12.11
C GLY A 5 -23.43 -22.18 11.54
N VAL A 6 -22.40 -21.35 11.65
CA VAL A 6 -22.36 -20.02 11.03
C VAL A 6 -22.28 -20.23 9.52
N ARG A 7 -23.29 -19.77 8.78
CA ARG A 7 -23.28 -19.77 7.32
C ARG A 7 -22.48 -18.55 6.85
N ASN A 8 -21.36 -18.77 6.19
CA ASN A 8 -20.62 -17.70 5.52
C ASN A 8 -21.49 -17.18 4.37
N ILE A 9 -22.00 -15.94 4.50
CA ILE A 9 -22.77 -15.24 3.48
C ILE A 9 -21.91 -14.32 2.61
N TYR A 10 -20.58 -14.51 2.62
CA TYR A 10 -19.66 -13.77 1.79
C TYR A 10 -20.05 -13.91 0.32
N ARG A 11 -20.42 -12.80 -0.29
CA ARG A 11 -20.54 -12.67 -1.74
C ARG A 11 -19.30 -11.93 -2.21
N PRO A 12 -18.51 -12.50 -3.15
CA PRO A 12 -17.43 -11.74 -3.79
C PRO A 12 -18.06 -10.50 -4.42
N ASN A 13 -17.66 -9.33 -3.98
CA ASN A 13 -18.08 -8.08 -4.61
C ASN A 13 -17.02 -7.73 -5.66
N GLU A 14 -17.46 -7.24 -6.81
CA GLU A 14 -16.64 -6.87 -7.98
C GLU A 14 -15.63 -5.72 -7.72
N GLN A 15 -15.44 -5.29 -6.48
CA GLN A 15 -14.56 -4.19 -6.11
C GLN A 15 -13.37 -4.69 -5.29
N THR A 16 -12.21 -4.13 -5.57
CA THR A 16 -10.97 -4.41 -4.83
C THR A 16 -11.18 -4.17 -3.34
N ALA A 17 -11.09 -5.24 -2.55
CA ALA A 17 -11.25 -5.19 -1.12
C ALA A 17 -9.96 -5.66 -0.45
N PHE A 18 -9.41 -4.82 0.41
CA PHE A 18 -8.25 -5.17 1.23
C PHE A 18 -8.72 -5.80 2.54
N THR A 19 -8.08 -6.89 2.95
CA THR A 19 -8.36 -7.56 4.22
C THR A 19 -7.44 -7.01 5.31
N ILE A 20 -8.01 -6.61 6.45
CA ILE A 20 -7.22 -6.25 7.64
C ILE A 20 -6.60 -7.54 8.21
N GLY A 21 -5.31 -7.46 8.59
CA GLY A 21 -4.58 -8.59 9.19
C GLY A 21 -3.69 -9.36 8.23
N GLU A 22 -3.78 -9.11 6.92
CA GLU A 22 -2.90 -9.70 5.91
C GLU A 22 -2.03 -8.63 5.25
N ILE A 23 -0.77 -8.99 4.92
CA ILE A 23 0.13 -8.15 4.13
C ILE A 23 -0.02 -8.63 2.68
N GLU A 24 -1.00 -8.07 1.99
CA GLU A 24 -1.32 -8.39 0.60
C GLU A 24 -0.94 -7.22 -0.31
N THR A 25 -0.29 -7.52 -1.42
CA THR A 25 0.00 -6.51 -2.45
C THR A 25 -1.23 -6.21 -3.30
N PHE A 26 -1.23 -5.06 -3.97
CA PHE A 26 -2.31 -4.69 -4.91
C PHE A 26 -2.45 -5.73 -6.03
N LYS A 27 -1.33 -6.25 -6.55
CA LYS A 27 -1.30 -7.29 -7.60
C LYS A 27 -1.94 -8.59 -7.14
N GLU A 28 -1.62 -9.03 -5.92
CA GLU A 28 -2.20 -10.25 -5.33
C GLU A 28 -3.70 -10.10 -5.09
N SER A 29 -4.14 -8.95 -4.57
CA SER A 29 -5.55 -8.65 -4.36
C SER A 29 -6.33 -8.65 -5.68
N ALA A 30 -5.79 -8.02 -6.72
CA ALA A 30 -6.42 -7.99 -8.05
C ALA A 30 -6.47 -9.39 -8.68
N ALA A 31 -5.38 -10.16 -8.61
CA ALA A 31 -5.32 -11.53 -9.14
C ALA A 31 -6.33 -12.45 -8.46
N ARG A 32 -6.47 -12.35 -7.12
CA ARG A 32 -7.47 -13.10 -6.34
C ARG A 32 -8.90 -12.79 -6.79
N ASN A 33 -9.16 -11.58 -7.26
CA ASN A 33 -10.47 -11.14 -7.73
C ASN A 33 -10.66 -11.31 -9.25
N GLY A 34 -9.66 -11.85 -9.98
CA GLY A 34 -9.71 -12.04 -11.43
C GLY A 34 -9.73 -10.73 -12.23
N GLN A 35 -9.16 -9.66 -11.67
CA GLN A 35 -9.15 -8.31 -12.24
C GLN A 35 -7.79 -8.00 -12.88
N ASN A 36 -7.81 -7.23 -13.97
CA ASN A 36 -6.61 -6.75 -14.62
C ASN A 36 -6.04 -5.54 -13.88
N ALA A 37 -4.82 -5.68 -13.36
CA ALA A 37 -4.14 -4.62 -12.62
C ALA A 37 -2.75 -4.36 -13.19
N HIS A 38 -2.38 -3.09 -13.25
CA HIS A 38 -1.02 -2.68 -13.57
C HIS A 38 -0.56 -1.52 -12.68
N THR A 39 0.74 -1.26 -12.70
CA THR A 39 1.36 -0.22 -11.88
C THR A 39 2.26 0.65 -12.75
N GLU A 40 2.11 1.96 -12.62
CA GLU A 40 2.99 2.95 -13.23
C GLU A 40 3.88 3.61 -12.17
N VAL A 41 5.15 3.80 -12.49
CA VAL A 41 6.09 4.56 -11.66
C VAL A 41 6.13 6.00 -12.14
N ALA A 42 5.49 6.90 -11.39
CA ALA A 42 5.47 8.32 -11.71
C ALA A 42 6.75 9.05 -11.28
N LEU A 43 7.40 8.55 -10.23
CA LEU A 43 8.66 9.09 -9.71
C LEU A 43 9.46 7.97 -9.05
N PHE A 44 10.76 7.93 -9.33
CA PHE A 44 11.75 7.13 -8.60
C PHE A 44 12.95 8.03 -8.31
N THR A 45 13.31 8.20 -7.04
CA THR A 45 14.47 9.00 -6.63
C THR A 45 15.04 8.50 -5.32
N GLU A 46 16.25 8.90 -5.04
CA GLU A 46 16.93 8.68 -3.76
C GLU A 46 16.90 9.96 -2.94
N LEU A 47 16.71 9.82 -1.65
CA LEU A 47 16.77 10.96 -0.74
C LEU A 47 17.24 10.56 0.66
N CYS A 48 17.70 11.55 1.42
CA CYS A 48 17.96 11.42 2.85
C CYS A 48 16.74 11.92 3.63
N ILE A 49 16.31 11.15 4.62
CA ILE A 49 15.15 11.49 5.47
C ILE A 49 15.44 12.77 6.26
N SER A 50 14.65 13.80 6.04
CA SER A 50 14.69 15.04 6.82
C SER A 50 14.04 14.85 8.20
N LYS A 51 14.28 15.79 9.15
CA LYS A 51 13.60 15.77 10.46
C LYS A 51 12.07 15.75 10.35
N LYS A 52 11.51 16.46 9.36
CA LYS A 52 10.07 16.48 9.10
C LYS A 52 9.58 15.12 8.62
N GLN A 53 10.28 14.48 7.70
CA GLN A 53 9.94 13.15 7.20
C GLN A 53 10.07 12.09 8.29
N SER A 54 11.12 12.18 9.12
CA SER A 54 11.31 11.27 10.27
C SER A 54 10.10 11.23 11.19
N ALA A 55 9.44 12.35 11.43
CA ALA A 55 8.29 12.45 12.32
C ALA A 55 7.06 11.65 11.86
N TYR A 56 6.87 11.47 10.56
CA TYR A 56 5.71 10.71 10.04
C TYR A 56 6.08 9.35 9.47
N THR A 57 7.29 9.16 8.95
CA THR A 57 7.72 7.85 8.42
C THR A 57 8.14 6.89 9.52
N GLY A 58 8.78 7.42 10.59
CA GLY A 58 9.44 6.64 11.63
C GLY A 58 10.89 6.28 11.31
N PHE A 59 11.39 6.56 10.10
CA PHE A 59 12.82 6.42 9.81
C PHE A 59 13.65 7.48 10.53
N PRO A 60 14.87 7.18 10.98
CA PRO A 60 15.74 8.19 11.58
C PRO A 60 16.09 9.28 10.55
N ALA A 61 16.22 10.51 11.04
CA ALA A 61 16.70 11.62 10.20
C ALA A 61 18.10 11.29 9.68
N GLY A 62 18.34 11.52 8.38
CA GLY A 62 19.59 11.16 7.70
C GLY A 62 19.60 9.75 7.09
N ALA A 63 18.62 8.89 7.35
CA ALA A 63 18.51 7.60 6.68
C ALA A 63 18.38 7.79 5.17
N GLU A 64 19.13 7.00 4.40
CA GLU A 64 19.05 6.99 2.95
C GLU A 64 17.92 6.04 2.50
N VAL A 65 17.03 6.54 1.66
CA VAL A 65 15.89 5.78 1.17
C VAL A 65 15.69 5.97 -0.33
N TYR A 66 15.09 4.95 -0.97
CA TYR A 66 14.41 5.13 -2.24
C TYR A 66 13.03 5.71 -1.96
N TYR A 67 12.71 6.82 -2.60
CA TYR A 67 11.35 7.37 -2.60
C TYR A 67 10.71 7.14 -3.96
N ILE A 68 9.53 6.52 -3.94
CA ILE A 68 8.86 6.09 -5.16
C ILE A 68 7.40 6.54 -5.10
N GLN A 69 6.92 7.16 -6.17
CA GLN A 69 5.48 7.37 -6.38
C GLN A 69 5.00 6.35 -7.42
N ARG A 70 4.02 5.53 -7.03
CA ARG A 70 3.42 4.54 -7.91
C ARG A 70 1.92 4.76 -8.00
N ILE A 71 1.38 4.68 -9.22
CA ILE A 71 -0.05 4.70 -9.45
C ILE A 71 -0.49 3.27 -9.79
N HIS A 72 -1.48 2.79 -9.06
CA HIS A 72 -2.06 1.47 -9.28
C HIS A 72 -3.39 1.61 -10.00
N TYR A 73 -3.49 0.92 -11.12
CA TYR A 73 -4.65 0.89 -11.99
C TYR A 73 -5.37 -0.46 -11.89
N LEU A 74 -6.69 -0.41 -11.90
CA LEU A 74 -7.55 -1.57 -12.04
C LEU A 74 -8.51 -1.32 -13.20
N GLU A 75 -8.53 -2.22 -14.20
CA GLU A 75 -9.32 -2.03 -15.42
C GLU A 75 -9.11 -0.63 -16.02
N ASP A 76 -7.86 -0.18 -16.09
CA ASP A 76 -7.41 1.14 -16.56
C ASP A 76 -7.90 2.35 -15.74
N ILE A 77 -8.52 2.13 -14.58
CA ILE A 77 -8.92 3.19 -13.66
C ILE A 77 -7.84 3.37 -12.58
N PRO A 78 -7.25 4.57 -12.41
CA PRO A 78 -6.28 4.83 -11.35
C PRO A 78 -6.99 4.85 -10.00
N LEU A 79 -6.65 3.90 -9.12
CA LEU A 79 -7.32 3.73 -7.83
C LEU A 79 -6.50 4.19 -6.64
N ILE A 80 -5.16 4.04 -6.71
CA ILE A 80 -4.29 4.27 -5.56
C ILE A 80 -3.02 4.99 -6.01
N ILE A 81 -2.61 6.00 -5.25
CA ILE A 81 -1.26 6.55 -5.31
C ILE A 81 -0.52 6.07 -4.07
N ASN A 82 0.59 5.35 -4.28
CA ASN A 82 1.51 4.99 -3.23
C ASN A 82 2.70 5.95 -3.19
N HIS A 83 3.00 6.45 -2.00
CA HIS A 83 4.24 7.10 -1.65
C HIS A 83 5.06 6.11 -0.82
N ASN A 84 5.98 5.40 -1.48
CA ASN A 84 6.81 4.39 -0.83
C ASN A 84 8.18 4.99 -0.46
N TYR A 85 8.66 4.65 0.74
CA TYR A 85 10.00 4.92 1.22
C TYR A 85 10.62 3.58 1.60
N PHE A 86 11.65 3.14 0.88
CA PHE A 86 12.38 1.91 1.17
C PHE A 86 13.77 2.24 1.66
N LEU A 87 14.17 1.68 2.80
CA LEU A 87 15.50 1.85 3.37
C LEU A 87 16.53 1.21 2.43
N LYS A 88 17.47 2.03 1.90
CA LYS A 88 18.42 1.57 0.86
C LYS A 88 19.29 0.40 1.30
N GLU A 89 19.77 0.42 2.55
CA GLU A 89 20.58 -0.67 3.10
C GLU A 89 19.84 -2.01 3.18
N SER A 90 18.52 -1.99 3.35
CA SER A 90 17.68 -3.20 3.41
C SER A 90 17.22 -3.65 2.04
N VAL A 91 17.17 -2.77 1.04
CA VAL A 91 16.63 -3.04 -0.30
C VAL A 91 17.66 -2.64 -1.38
N PRO A 92 18.86 -3.24 -1.38
CA PRO A 92 19.88 -2.91 -2.37
C PRO A 92 19.43 -3.26 -3.79
N GLY A 93 19.79 -2.44 -4.78
CA GLY A 93 19.51 -2.73 -6.19
C GLY A 93 18.10 -2.47 -6.66
N LEU A 94 17.22 -1.88 -5.83
CA LEU A 94 15.87 -1.50 -6.26
C LEU A 94 15.95 -0.45 -7.40
N THR A 95 15.20 -0.70 -8.48
CA THR A 95 15.14 0.16 -9.66
C THR A 95 13.71 0.56 -9.98
N ALA A 96 13.53 1.56 -10.85
CA ALA A 96 12.21 1.95 -11.35
C ALA A 96 11.52 0.80 -12.13
N GLU A 97 12.30 -0.04 -12.83
CA GLU A 97 11.78 -1.20 -13.52
C GLU A 97 11.21 -2.24 -12.54
N ILE A 98 11.96 -2.59 -11.48
CA ILE A 98 11.47 -3.48 -10.43
C ILE A 98 10.22 -2.87 -9.76
N ALA A 99 10.23 -1.56 -9.50
CA ALA A 99 9.11 -0.86 -8.88
C ALA A 99 7.85 -0.80 -9.76
N SER A 100 7.95 -0.95 -11.08
CA SER A 100 6.79 -1.06 -11.98
C SER A 100 6.10 -2.43 -11.92
N HIS A 101 6.74 -3.40 -11.29
CA HIS A 101 6.23 -4.74 -11.02
C HIS A 101 5.91 -4.93 -9.53
N SER A 102 6.17 -6.10 -8.98
CA SER A 102 6.00 -6.38 -7.54
C SER A 102 7.31 -6.18 -6.80
N ILE A 103 7.40 -5.12 -6.00
CA ILE A 103 8.58 -4.90 -5.13
C ILE A 103 8.70 -6.03 -4.11
N TYR A 104 7.59 -6.52 -3.54
CA TYR A 104 7.61 -7.61 -2.56
C TYR A 104 8.11 -8.92 -3.16
N GLU A 105 7.75 -9.22 -4.41
CA GLU A 105 8.30 -10.37 -5.14
C GLU A 105 9.83 -10.28 -5.25
N TYR A 106 10.35 -9.08 -5.58
CA TYR A 106 11.80 -8.82 -5.58
C TYR A 106 12.43 -9.02 -4.19
N LEU A 107 11.81 -8.47 -3.13
CA LEU A 107 12.32 -8.61 -1.77
C LEU A 107 12.38 -10.07 -1.32
N GLU A 108 11.35 -10.84 -1.61
CA GLU A 108 11.22 -12.24 -1.15
C GLU A 108 12.03 -13.21 -2.03
N GLN A 109 12.00 -13.06 -3.35
CA GLN A 109 12.63 -14.01 -4.27
C GLN A 109 14.11 -13.69 -4.52
N GLU A 110 14.47 -12.42 -4.72
CA GLU A 110 15.84 -12.04 -5.06
C GLU A 110 16.68 -11.70 -3.81
N LEU A 111 16.11 -10.98 -2.85
CA LEU A 111 16.81 -10.59 -1.63
C LEU A 111 16.59 -11.58 -0.47
N HIS A 112 15.75 -12.59 -0.64
CA HIS A 112 15.41 -13.60 0.38
C HIS A 112 14.95 -12.99 1.70
N MET A 113 14.31 -11.81 1.63
CA MET A 113 13.79 -11.11 2.80
C MET A 113 12.50 -11.76 3.28
N THR A 114 12.41 -12.05 4.56
CA THR A 114 11.16 -12.49 5.18
C THR A 114 10.42 -11.30 5.76
N ILE A 115 9.26 -10.97 5.20
CA ILE A 115 8.39 -9.89 5.66
C ILE A 115 7.46 -10.46 6.73
N VAL A 116 7.44 -9.87 7.94
CA VAL A 116 6.73 -10.47 9.08
C VAL A 116 5.61 -9.62 9.66
N ASN A 117 5.71 -8.30 9.59
CA ASN A 117 4.75 -7.42 10.25
C ASN A 117 4.60 -6.09 9.53
N SER A 118 3.37 -5.56 9.52
CA SER A 118 3.07 -4.22 9.05
C SER A 118 2.12 -3.51 10.02
N LYS A 119 2.61 -2.43 10.64
CA LYS A 119 1.78 -1.55 11.46
C LYS A 119 1.08 -0.55 10.57
N ARG A 120 -0.26 -0.54 10.57
CA ARG A 120 -1.08 0.30 9.71
C ARG A 120 -1.91 1.30 10.49
N VAL A 121 -2.07 2.49 9.90
CA VAL A 121 -2.99 3.53 10.37
C VAL A 121 -3.83 3.97 9.18
N MET A 122 -5.15 3.98 9.35
CA MET A 122 -6.10 4.47 8.35
C MET A 122 -6.64 5.82 8.77
N THR A 123 -6.60 6.78 7.85
CA THR A 123 -7.12 8.13 8.04
C THR A 123 -7.92 8.58 6.83
N VAL A 124 -8.63 9.68 6.96
CA VAL A 124 -9.24 10.40 5.85
C VAL A 124 -8.56 11.77 5.78
N GLU A 125 -8.04 12.11 4.61
CA GLU A 125 -7.30 13.34 4.37
C GLU A 125 -7.91 14.14 3.22
N LYS A 126 -7.66 15.44 3.22
CA LYS A 126 -8.05 16.29 2.08
C LYS A 126 -7.33 15.87 0.81
N VAL A 127 -8.02 15.99 -0.30
CA VAL A 127 -7.43 15.83 -1.64
C VAL A 127 -6.32 16.85 -1.83
N THR A 128 -5.22 16.42 -2.43
CA THR A 128 -4.09 17.24 -2.86
C THR A 128 -4.06 17.35 -4.38
N GLU A 129 -3.29 18.31 -4.92
CA GLU A 129 -3.07 18.43 -6.37
C GLU A 129 -2.51 17.16 -7.02
N ILE A 130 -1.73 16.36 -6.25
CA ILE A 130 -1.20 15.08 -6.71
C ILE A 130 -2.33 14.06 -6.86
N ASP A 131 -3.26 14.00 -5.89
CA ASP A 131 -4.41 13.12 -5.94
C ASP A 131 -5.32 13.47 -7.14
N GLU A 132 -5.61 14.75 -7.34
CA GLU A 132 -6.41 15.22 -8.48
C GLU A 132 -5.77 14.79 -9.81
N LYS A 133 -4.46 15.05 -9.93
CA LYS A 133 -3.70 14.77 -11.16
C LYS A 133 -3.68 13.28 -11.50
N TYR A 134 -3.38 12.42 -10.54
CA TYR A 134 -3.11 11.01 -10.81
C TYR A 134 -4.30 10.09 -10.57
N LEU A 135 -5.22 10.43 -9.67
CA LEU A 135 -6.45 9.64 -9.48
C LEU A 135 -7.63 10.15 -10.32
N HIS A 136 -7.41 11.19 -11.10
CA HIS A 136 -8.46 11.83 -11.91
C HIS A 136 -9.73 12.16 -11.09
N LEU A 137 -9.52 12.63 -9.84
CA LEU A 137 -10.61 12.97 -8.95
C LEU A 137 -11.23 14.32 -9.32
N ASN A 138 -12.55 14.36 -9.34
CA ASN A 138 -13.27 15.61 -9.36
C ASN A 138 -13.51 16.08 -7.92
N VAL A 139 -12.83 17.14 -7.50
CA VAL A 139 -12.93 17.69 -6.12
C VAL A 139 -14.32 18.18 -5.75
N LYS A 140 -15.21 18.43 -6.73
CA LYS A 140 -16.61 18.76 -6.47
C LYS A 140 -17.40 17.55 -5.97
N ASP A 141 -17.00 16.35 -6.40
CA ASP A 141 -17.63 15.10 -6.00
C ASP A 141 -16.95 14.51 -4.77
N TYR A 142 -15.60 14.61 -4.72
CA TYR A 142 -14.77 14.05 -3.65
C TYR A 142 -13.71 15.05 -3.22
N ASN A 143 -13.81 15.58 -2.01
CA ASN A 143 -12.85 16.51 -1.42
C ASN A 143 -11.87 15.86 -0.44
N CYS A 144 -11.96 14.55 -0.26
CA CYS A 144 -11.09 13.75 0.60
C CYS A 144 -10.75 12.41 -0.06
N VAL A 145 -9.68 11.80 0.42
CA VAL A 145 -9.22 10.45 0.06
C VAL A 145 -9.05 9.61 1.32
N ALA A 146 -9.23 8.30 1.21
CA ALA A 146 -8.84 7.38 2.25
C ALA A 146 -7.33 7.15 2.18
N VAL A 147 -6.66 7.20 3.32
CA VAL A 147 -5.20 7.06 3.40
C VAL A 147 -4.84 5.93 4.34
N VAL A 148 -4.02 5.00 3.85
CA VAL A 148 -3.44 3.92 4.65
C VAL A 148 -1.95 4.16 4.75
N SER A 149 -1.46 4.50 5.94
CA SER A 149 -0.03 4.61 6.23
C SER A 149 0.45 3.34 6.90
N SER A 150 1.54 2.76 6.43
CA SER A 150 2.09 1.52 6.96
C SER A 150 3.60 1.59 7.18
N GLN A 151 4.04 0.97 8.28
CA GLN A 151 5.44 0.70 8.61
C GLN A 151 5.63 -0.82 8.55
N THR A 152 6.49 -1.31 7.66
CA THR A 152 6.67 -2.75 7.43
C THR A 152 8.05 -3.20 7.90
N TYR A 153 8.09 -4.37 8.55
CA TYR A 153 9.26 -4.91 9.23
C TYR A 153 9.60 -6.30 8.70
N ASN A 154 10.89 -6.58 8.59
CA ASN A 154 11.41 -7.90 8.25
C ASN A 154 11.59 -8.80 9.51
N SER A 155 12.05 -10.04 9.31
CA SER A 155 12.30 -11.01 10.37
C SER A 155 13.39 -10.57 11.36
N ASP A 156 14.28 -9.67 10.99
CA ASP A 156 15.33 -9.12 11.85
C ASP A 156 14.82 -7.96 12.71
N GLY A 157 13.54 -7.62 12.58
CA GLY A 157 12.91 -6.49 13.28
C GLY A 157 13.28 -5.13 12.70
N VAL A 158 13.87 -5.09 11.51
CA VAL A 158 14.21 -3.84 10.81
C VAL A 158 13.00 -3.31 10.07
N MET A 159 12.65 -2.06 10.33
CA MET A 159 11.68 -1.33 9.53
C MET A 159 12.32 -0.96 8.19
N PHE A 160 11.97 -1.66 7.14
CA PHE A 160 12.57 -1.46 5.81
C PHE A 160 11.70 -0.63 4.87
N GLU A 161 10.40 -0.48 5.19
CA GLU A 161 9.45 0.26 4.36
C GLU A 161 8.52 1.14 5.20
N TYR A 162 8.30 2.36 4.72
CA TYR A 162 7.13 3.16 5.03
C TYR A 162 6.36 3.45 3.75
N THR A 163 5.06 3.21 3.76
CA THR A 163 4.18 3.51 2.62
C THR A 163 2.99 4.34 3.08
N GLN A 164 2.64 5.36 2.30
CA GLN A 164 1.37 6.05 2.38
C GLN A 164 0.60 5.78 1.08
N SER A 165 -0.49 5.02 1.20
CA SER A 165 -1.39 4.67 0.09
C SER A 165 -2.61 5.58 0.14
N ARG A 166 -2.82 6.38 -0.89
CA ARG A 166 -3.93 7.34 -1.03
C ARG A 166 -4.92 6.77 -2.03
N HIS A 167 -6.10 6.44 -1.55
CA HIS A 167 -7.12 5.69 -2.29
C HIS A 167 -8.27 6.58 -2.74
N ARG A 168 -8.77 6.35 -3.94
CA ARG A 168 -10.05 6.88 -4.39
C ARG A 168 -11.16 6.46 -3.43
N PRO A 169 -11.98 7.41 -2.91
CA PRO A 169 -13.00 7.09 -1.91
C PRO A 169 -14.14 6.22 -2.45
N ASP A 170 -14.47 6.33 -3.74
CA ASP A 170 -15.50 5.56 -4.42
C ASP A 170 -15.16 4.08 -4.60
N HIS A 171 -13.86 3.73 -4.52
CA HIS A 171 -13.34 2.37 -4.67
C HIS A 171 -12.68 1.82 -3.39
N PHE A 172 -12.63 2.61 -2.29
CA PHE A 172 -12.00 2.18 -1.05
C PHE A 172 -12.91 1.31 -0.21
N ARG A 173 -12.46 0.09 0.07
CA ARG A 173 -13.12 -0.84 0.99
C ARG A 173 -12.10 -1.58 1.82
N PHE A 174 -12.37 -1.67 3.10
CA PHE A 174 -11.58 -2.43 4.06
C PHE A 174 -12.49 -3.42 4.78
N TYR A 175 -12.09 -4.67 4.88
CA TYR A 175 -12.80 -5.71 5.62
C TYR A 175 -12.01 -6.14 6.84
N ASP A 176 -12.68 -6.19 7.99
CA ASP A 176 -12.17 -6.73 9.23
C ASP A 176 -13.11 -7.79 9.76
N ASN A 177 -12.56 -8.86 10.32
CA ASN A 177 -13.33 -9.90 11.00
C ASN A 177 -13.04 -9.84 12.50
N ALA A 178 -13.73 -8.94 13.20
CA ALA A 178 -13.56 -8.74 14.63
C ALA A 178 -14.20 -9.89 15.43
N LEU A 179 -13.43 -10.50 16.31
CA LEU A 179 -13.88 -11.52 17.26
C LEU A 179 -14.00 -10.92 18.65
N ARG A 180 -15.13 -11.14 19.31
CA ARG A 180 -15.31 -10.80 20.73
C ARG A 180 -14.73 -11.94 21.57
N ARG A 181 -13.75 -11.62 22.44
CA ARG A 181 -13.18 -12.51 23.45
C ARG A 181 -14.03 -12.50 24.73
#